data_c536fabd8f492ffb4b3965f48f4daf2b
#
_entry.id   c536fabd8f492ffb4b3965f48f4daf2b
#
_cell.length_a   1.000
_cell.length_b   1.000
_cell.length_c   1.000
_cell.angle_alpha   90.00
_cell.angle_beta   90.00
_cell.angle_gamma   90.00
#
_symmetry.space_group_name_H-M   'P 1'
#
loop_
_entity.id
_entity.type
_entity.pdbx_description
1 polymer ?
#
loop_
_entity_poly.entity_id
_entity_poly.type
_entity_poly.pdbx_seq_one_letter_code
_entity_poly.pdbx_strand_id
1 'polypeptide(L)'
;MSHPLDNIPLLPHVLSMDYNVIIAGGGLNGLTLALALDSAGITTAVIDAFAPQESLSPKFDGRSYALSAASQKMLDALGLWEDLAHHAEPMLEIKVSDGAAGETPSPFVMQFGVEDFSQGPMGFMVEDRHLRARLAQATKASNVTLQSGQTIINQTIHSTHVTVAIDGHRPITAAVLVGADGRNSRTAKTAGLTRTGWNYNQCSLVCAISHEKPHHGIAHQYFMQSGPLAILPLTQNRSGIVWTEQQHVAQNIHSLSDADYLDILRPRFGDFLGEISLAGSRYIYPLSLSTTHRMIAPRVALVGDAAHAVHPIAGQGLNSGFKDVAALAEVLCDTRRRGQDLGIHTTLVEYQKWRGFDNAVLCTATNSFNKLFSNNNPLLRGIRDLGMGLINAAPKLRKSFVATAAGAAGDPPRLLRGEPL
;
A
#
# COMPACT_ATOMS: atom_id res chain seq x y z
N MET A 1 70.97 -10.06 13.62
CA MET A 1 69.80 -9.71 14.49
C MET A 1 68.70 -9.10 13.58
N SER A 2 67.83 -9.93 13.10
CA SER A 2 66.68 -9.53 12.25
C SER A 2 65.52 -9.07 13.12
N HIS A 3 64.98 -7.88 12.87
CA HIS A 3 63.86 -7.29 13.58
C HIS A 3 62.57 -8.08 13.31
N PRO A 4 61.75 -8.40 14.32
CA PRO A 4 60.50 -9.13 14.19
C PRO A 4 59.32 -8.16 14.08
N LEU A 5 59.18 -7.39 12.98
CA LEU A 5 58.06 -6.48 12.72
C LEU A 5 57.41 -6.67 11.35
N ASP A 6 57.70 -7.77 10.63
CA ASP A 6 57.18 -7.97 9.26
C ASP A 6 55.92 -8.85 9.12
N ASN A 7 55.12 -9.01 10.20
CA ASN A 7 53.86 -9.74 10.10
C ASN A 7 52.73 -9.00 10.82
N ILE A 8 52.45 -7.77 10.38
CA ILE A 8 51.14 -7.18 10.66
C ILE A 8 50.20 -7.73 9.60
N PRO A 9 49.17 -8.55 9.94
CA PRO A 9 48.20 -8.97 8.97
C PRO A 9 47.52 -7.72 8.42
N LEU A 10 47.60 -7.52 7.09
CA LEU A 10 46.82 -6.51 6.39
C LEU A 10 45.38 -6.63 6.84
N LEU A 11 44.83 -5.57 7.42
CA LEU A 11 43.42 -5.45 7.73
C LEU A 11 42.64 -5.92 6.48
N PRO A 12 41.63 -6.78 6.65
CA PRO A 12 40.86 -7.24 5.50
C PRO A 12 40.37 -5.99 4.72
N HIS A 13 40.66 -5.96 3.44
CA HIS A 13 40.12 -4.95 2.53
C HIS A 13 38.63 -4.81 2.83
N VAL A 14 38.21 -3.68 3.42
CA VAL A 14 36.79 -3.34 3.50
C VAL A 14 36.30 -3.34 2.06
N LEU A 15 35.61 -4.39 1.63
CA LEU A 15 35.01 -4.47 0.33
C LEU A 15 34.08 -3.25 0.20
N SER A 16 34.48 -2.29 -0.63
CA SER A 16 33.66 -1.14 -0.94
C SER A 16 32.41 -1.66 -1.67
N MET A 17 31.26 -1.66 -0.99
CA MET A 17 29.99 -1.98 -1.62
C MET A 17 29.58 -0.84 -2.57
N ASP A 18 28.94 -1.17 -3.68
CA ASP A 18 28.43 -0.16 -4.63
C ASP A 18 27.35 0.72 -3.97
N TYR A 19 26.49 0.12 -3.11
CA TYR A 19 25.39 0.79 -2.42
C TYR A 19 25.25 0.29 -0.97
N ASN A 20 24.54 1.06 -0.15
CA ASN A 20 24.11 0.56 1.16
C ASN A 20 22.87 -0.35 1.00
N VAL A 21 21.93 0.03 0.13
CA VAL A 21 20.68 -0.68 -0.11
C VAL A 21 20.42 -0.81 -1.61
N ILE A 22 20.03 -2.01 -2.04
CA ILE A 22 19.44 -2.24 -3.36
C ILE A 22 17.95 -2.55 -3.17
N ILE A 23 17.08 -1.90 -3.95
CA ILE A 23 15.63 -2.11 -3.93
C ILE A 23 15.23 -2.77 -5.25
N ALA A 24 14.62 -3.93 -5.19
CA ALA A 24 14.02 -4.61 -6.33
C ALA A 24 12.56 -4.14 -6.48
N GLY A 25 12.29 -3.37 -7.54
CA GLY A 25 10.98 -2.79 -7.86
C GLY A 25 10.88 -1.30 -7.58
N GLY A 26 10.61 -0.52 -8.63
CA GLY A 26 10.41 0.95 -8.64
C GLY A 26 8.94 1.36 -8.59
N GLY A 27 8.08 0.52 -7.98
CA GLY A 27 6.69 0.88 -7.70
C GLY A 27 6.58 1.91 -6.57
N LEU A 28 5.33 2.25 -6.18
CA LEU A 28 5.07 3.29 -5.16
C LEU A 28 5.84 3.03 -3.86
N ASN A 29 5.85 1.80 -3.34
CA ASN A 29 6.57 1.46 -2.12
C ASN A 29 8.10 1.53 -2.31
N GLY A 30 8.62 1.04 -3.44
CA GLY A 30 10.07 1.02 -3.69
C GLY A 30 10.65 2.41 -3.83
N LEU A 31 10.01 3.29 -4.62
CA LEU A 31 10.47 4.67 -4.78
C LEU A 31 10.32 5.48 -3.48
N THR A 32 9.22 5.29 -2.74
CA THR A 32 9.04 5.96 -1.45
C THR A 32 10.10 5.52 -0.43
N LEU A 33 10.45 4.22 -0.40
CA LEU A 33 11.55 3.73 0.44
C LEU A 33 12.89 4.33 0.01
N ALA A 34 13.17 4.39 -1.30
CA ALA A 34 14.41 4.95 -1.80
C ALA A 34 14.57 6.42 -1.40
N LEU A 35 13.51 7.23 -1.53
CA LEU A 35 13.51 8.63 -1.12
C LEU A 35 13.67 8.80 0.41
N ALA A 36 13.03 7.95 1.19
CA ALA A 36 13.18 7.94 2.64
C ALA A 36 14.61 7.62 3.06
N LEU A 37 15.27 6.66 2.41
CA LEU A 37 16.67 6.32 2.68
C LEU A 37 17.64 7.41 2.21
N ASP A 38 17.37 8.01 1.05
CA ASP A 38 18.19 9.13 0.53
C ASP A 38 18.15 10.35 1.46
N SER A 39 16.97 10.69 2.02
CA SER A 39 16.83 11.78 2.99
C SER A 39 17.70 11.58 4.26
N ALA A 40 18.04 10.34 4.57
CA ALA A 40 18.93 9.96 5.67
C ALA A 40 20.39 9.69 5.21
N GLY A 41 20.74 9.99 3.96
CA GLY A 41 22.07 9.81 3.40
C GLY A 41 22.49 8.36 3.18
N ILE A 42 21.55 7.43 3.04
CA ILE A 42 21.79 6.01 2.73
C ILE A 42 21.83 5.84 1.20
N THR A 43 22.99 5.47 0.66
CA THR A 43 23.15 5.27 -0.79
C THR A 43 22.30 4.10 -1.27
N THR A 44 21.42 4.38 -2.25
CA THR A 44 20.38 3.44 -2.68
C THR A 44 20.33 3.30 -4.18
N ALA A 45 20.25 2.05 -4.68
CA ALA A 45 19.88 1.73 -6.06
C ALA A 45 18.50 1.09 -6.12
N VAL A 46 17.68 1.51 -7.08
CA VAL A 46 16.40 0.89 -7.41
C VAL A 46 16.49 0.24 -8.79
N ILE A 47 16.16 -1.04 -8.87
CA ILE A 47 16.12 -1.81 -10.13
C ILE A 47 14.66 -2.13 -10.43
N ASP A 48 14.16 -1.61 -11.55
CA ASP A 48 12.77 -1.83 -11.98
C ASP A 48 12.70 -2.45 -13.37
N ALA A 49 11.92 -3.52 -13.48
CA ALA A 49 11.71 -4.21 -14.75
C ALA A 49 10.91 -3.39 -15.78
N PHE A 50 10.13 -2.40 -15.33
CA PHE A 50 9.32 -1.56 -16.20
C PHE A 50 10.06 -0.29 -16.63
N ALA A 51 9.86 0.11 -17.89
CA ALA A 51 10.37 1.38 -18.41
C ALA A 51 9.56 2.58 -17.85
N PRO A 52 10.18 3.76 -17.62
CA PRO A 52 9.49 4.92 -17.06
C PRO A 52 8.27 5.37 -17.85
N GLN A 53 8.29 5.25 -19.17
CA GLN A 53 7.21 5.67 -20.07
C GLN A 53 5.93 4.84 -19.92
N GLU A 54 6.04 3.58 -19.45
CA GLU A 54 4.90 2.70 -19.23
C GLU A 54 4.12 3.04 -17.95
N SER A 55 4.77 3.73 -17.00
CA SER A 55 4.21 4.04 -15.69
C SER A 55 3.76 5.51 -15.53
N LEU A 56 4.08 6.41 -16.46
CA LEU A 56 3.92 7.87 -16.30
C LEU A 56 2.95 8.48 -17.34
N SER A 57 1.79 7.87 -17.57
CA SER A 57 0.76 8.49 -18.40
C SER A 57 0.12 9.69 -17.68
N PRO A 58 0.09 10.90 -18.29
CA PRO A 58 -0.61 12.05 -17.70
C PRO A 58 -2.13 11.91 -17.78
N LYS A 59 -2.64 10.99 -18.61
CA LYS A 59 -4.07 10.75 -18.79
C LYS A 59 -4.61 10.01 -17.59
N PHE A 60 -5.73 10.49 -17.05
CA PHE A 60 -6.45 9.78 -16.00
C PHE A 60 -7.00 8.46 -16.55
N ASP A 61 -6.64 7.38 -15.92
CA ASP A 61 -7.03 6.03 -16.32
C ASP A 61 -8.11 5.40 -15.43
N GLY A 62 -8.52 6.08 -14.36
CA GLY A 62 -9.52 5.60 -13.41
C GLY A 62 -8.94 5.05 -12.12
N ARG A 63 -7.62 4.91 -12.00
CA ARG A 63 -6.97 4.39 -10.78
C ARG A 63 -6.68 5.49 -9.76
N SER A 64 -6.95 5.20 -8.50
CA SER A 64 -6.69 6.11 -7.38
C SER A 64 -6.40 5.32 -6.10
N TYR A 65 -5.83 6.00 -5.11
CA TYR A 65 -5.48 5.44 -3.81
C TYR A 65 -6.11 6.25 -2.70
N ALA A 66 -6.68 5.55 -1.72
CA ALA A 66 -7.09 6.14 -0.45
C ALA A 66 -5.87 6.17 0.48
N LEU A 67 -5.22 7.30 0.58
CA LEU A 67 -4.11 7.52 1.51
C LEU A 67 -4.67 7.83 2.90
N SER A 68 -4.23 7.09 3.92
CA SER A 68 -4.56 7.42 5.32
C SER A 68 -3.90 8.73 5.74
N ALA A 69 -4.39 9.35 6.80
CA ALA A 69 -3.77 10.55 7.37
C ALA A 69 -2.28 10.33 7.74
N ALA A 70 -1.93 9.13 8.24
CA ALA A 70 -0.54 8.80 8.52
C ALA A 70 0.31 8.69 7.25
N SER A 71 -0.24 8.13 6.17
CA SER A 71 0.45 8.06 4.86
C SER A 71 0.65 9.46 4.26
N GLN A 72 -0.32 10.36 4.43
CA GLN A 72 -0.18 11.76 4.04
C GLN A 72 0.96 12.45 4.80
N LYS A 73 1.02 12.30 6.14
CA LYS A 73 2.10 12.84 6.97
C LYS A 73 3.48 12.32 6.55
N MET A 74 3.58 11.04 6.18
CA MET A 74 4.81 10.47 5.65
C MET A 74 5.25 11.16 4.35
N LEU A 75 4.32 11.35 3.41
CA LEU A 75 4.62 12.05 2.15
C LEU A 75 5.01 13.50 2.40
N ASP A 76 4.42 14.14 3.39
CA ASP A 76 4.76 15.50 3.81
C ASP A 76 6.16 15.58 4.42
N ALA A 77 6.50 14.69 5.35
CA ALA A 77 7.84 14.58 5.94
C ALA A 77 8.94 14.32 4.89
N LEU A 78 8.59 13.70 3.76
CA LEU A 78 9.48 13.49 2.61
C LEU A 78 9.47 14.64 1.60
N GLY A 79 8.75 15.74 1.85
CA GLY A 79 8.64 16.88 0.96
C GLY A 79 7.89 16.59 -0.34
N LEU A 80 7.00 15.60 -0.32
CA LEU A 80 6.24 15.16 -1.51
C LEU A 80 4.81 15.69 -1.53
N TRP A 81 4.26 16.08 -0.37
CA TRP A 81 2.83 16.37 -0.22
C TRP A 81 2.40 17.70 -0.80
N GLU A 82 3.20 18.75 -0.71
CA GLU A 82 2.83 20.09 -1.16
C GLU A 82 2.32 20.08 -2.61
N ASP A 83 3.06 19.44 -3.52
CA ASP A 83 2.67 19.32 -4.93
C ASP A 83 1.47 18.37 -5.14
N LEU A 84 1.28 17.38 -4.26
CA LEU A 84 0.17 16.43 -4.33
C LEU A 84 -1.13 16.99 -3.78
N ALA A 85 -1.07 17.91 -2.81
CA ALA A 85 -2.24 18.46 -2.12
C ALA A 85 -3.29 19.03 -3.08
N HIS A 86 -2.85 19.69 -4.16
CA HIS A 86 -3.73 20.25 -5.19
C HIS A 86 -4.47 19.21 -6.04
N HIS A 87 -4.04 17.95 -5.98
CA HIS A 87 -4.60 16.81 -6.71
C HIS A 87 -5.23 15.77 -5.78
N ALA A 88 -5.33 16.10 -4.49
CA ALA A 88 -5.86 15.22 -3.46
C ALA A 88 -7.25 15.69 -3.03
N GLU A 89 -8.19 14.75 -2.93
CA GLU A 89 -9.53 15.00 -2.40
C GLU A 89 -9.61 14.52 -0.96
N PRO A 90 -9.91 15.39 0.03
CA PRO A 90 -10.02 14.97 1.42
C PRO A 90 -11.24 14.10 1.67
N MET A 91 -11.07 13.02 2.42
CA MET A 91 -12.16 12.22 2.97
C MET A 91 -12.62 12.81 4.30
N LEU A 92 -13.71 13.57 4.26
CA LEU A 92 -14.25 14.29 5.41
C LEU A 92 -15.20 13.41 6.22
N GLU A 93 -15.85 12.46 5.56
CA GLU A 93 -16.79 11.55 6.19
C GLU A 93 -16.72 10.16 5.53
N ILE A 94 -16.88 9.11 6.32
CA ILE A 94 -17.02 7.74 5.84
C ILE A 94 -18.36 7.20 6.32
N LYS A 95 -19.20 6.78 5.38
CA LYS A 95 -20.49 6.11 5.63
C LYS A 95 -20.37 4.64 5.29
N VAL A 96 -20.64 3.80 6.28
CA VAL A 96 -20.63 2.34 6.13
C VAL A 96 -22.03 1.81 6.37
N SER A 97 -22.59 1.07 5.42
CA SER A 97 -23.90 0.46 5.54
C SER A 97 -23.92 -0.96 5.00
N ASP A 98 -24.84 -1.76 5.53
CA ASP A 98 -25.21 -3.06 4.96
C ASP A 98 -26.43 -2.85 4.02
N GLY A 99 -26.49 -3.53 2.88
CA GLY A 99 -27.59 -3.39 1.94
C GLY A 99 -27.49 -4.34 0.75
N ALA A 100 -28.61 -4.56 0.07
CA ALA A 100 -28.66 -5.22 -1.22
C ALA A 100 -28.91 -4.19 -2.34
N ALA A 101 -28.47 -4.53 -3.55
CA ALA A 101 -28.71 -3.69 -4.72
C ALA A 101 -30.20 -3.47 -4.94
N GLY A 102 -30.62 -2.21 -5.06
CA GLY A 102 -32.03 -1.82 -5.22
C GLY A 102 -32.87 -1.83 -3.95
N GLU A 103 -32.30 -2.18 -2.79
CA GLU A 103 -32.95 -2.03 -1.50
C GLU A 103 -32.61 -0.66 -0.88
N THR A 104 -33.52 -0.17 -0.02
CA THR A 104 -33.24 0.99 0.81
C THR A 104 -32.03 0.64 1.72
N PRO A 105 -31.03 1.55 1.89
CA PRO A 105 -29.92 1.31 2.80
C PRO A 105 -30.43 0.91 4.18
N SER A 106 -29.74 -0.04 4.84
CA SER A 106 -30.06 -0.42 6.20
C SER A 106 -30.12 0.83 7.08
N PRO A 107 -31.10 0.95 8.00
CA PRO A 107 -31.16 2.06 8.94
C PRO A 107 -29.96 2.11 9.90
N PHE A 108 -29.18 1.02 9.96
CA PHE A 108 -27.93 0.94 10.74
C PHE A 108 -26.74 1.39 9.88
N VAL A 109 -26.56 2.70 9.77
CA VAL A 109 -25.40 3.31 9.12
C VAL A 109 -24.36 3.65 10.18
N MET A 110 -23.14 3.14 10.06
CA MET A 110 -22.01 3.69 10.79
C MET A 110 -21.47 4.91 10.05
N GLN A 111 -21.35 6.01 10.76
CA GLN A 111 -20.88 7.28 10.21
C GLN A 111 -19.70 7.76 11.02
N PHE A 112 -18.60 8.05 10.34
CA PHE A 112 -17.37 8.58 10.91
C PHE A 112 -17.08 9.91 10.23
N GLY A 113 -17.00 10.98 11.02
CA GLY A 113 -16.72 12.33 10.53
C GLY A 113 -15.39 12.87 11.07
N VAL A 114 -15.03 14.08 10.64
CA VAL A 114 -13.83 14.76 11.11
C VAL A 114 -13.85 15.01 12.63
N GLU A 115 -15.01 15.04 13.26
CA GLU A 115 -15.19 15.18 14.71
C GLU A 115 -14.71 13.93 15.49
N ASP A 116 -14.67 12.77 14.83
CA ASP A 116 -14.14 11.54 15.41
C ASP A 116 -12.62 11.47 15.34
N PHE A 117 -12.01 12.28 14.47
CA PHE A 117 -10.58 12.32 14.24
C PHE A 117 -10.06 13.75 14.39
N SER A 118 -9.50 14.07 15.56
CA SER A 118 -9.07 15.41 15.95
C SER A 118 -7.91 16.02 15.12
N GLN A 119 -7.41 15.31 14.12
CA GLN A 119 -6.25 15.70 13.32
C GLN A 119 -6.60 16.14 11.88
N GLY A 120 -7.87 16.42 11.58
CA GLY A 120 -8.32 16.82 10.24
C GLY A 120 -8.98 15.68 9.46
N PRO A 121 -8.87 15.65 8.11
CA PRO A 121 -9.44 14.59 7.29
C PRO A 121 -8.89 13.20 7.66
N MET A 122 -9.73 12.16 7.58
CA MET A 122 -9.32 10.78 7.89
C MET A 122 -8.32 10.22 6.86
N GLY A 123 -8.21 10.86 5.72
CA GLY A 123 -7.29 10.54 4.64
C GLY A 123 -7.63 11.33 3.38
N PHE A 124 -6.98 10.98 2.30
CA PHE A 124 -7.08 11.68 1.03
C PHE A 124 -7.14 10.68 -0.13
N MET A 125 -7.99 10.96 -1.11
CA MET A 125 -7.96 10.24 -2.38
C MET A 125 -7.00 10.92 -3.33
N VAL A 126 -6.05 10.16 -3.89
CA VAL A 126 -5.07 10.66 -4.86
C VAL A 126 -5.07 9.76 -6.09
N GLU A 127 -5.12 10.34 -7.28
CA GLU A 127 -5.03 9.59 -8.54
C GLU A 127 -3.63 8.98 -8.73
N ASP A 128 -3.55 7.75 -9.25
CA ASP A 128 -2.31 7.01 -9.48
C ASP A 128 -1.28 7.84 -10.28
N ARG A 129 -1.74 8.52 -11.33
CA ARG A 129 -0.89 9.34 -12.21
C ARG A 129 -0.15 10.44 -11.46
N HIS A 130 -0.80 11.13 -10.52
CA HIS A 130 -0.19 12.23 -9.77
C HIS A 130 0.83 11.72 -8.76
N LEU A 131 0.49 10.65 -8.03
CA LEU A 131 1.41 10.04 -7.06
C LEU A 131 2.67 9.48 -7.74
N ARG A 132 2.51 8.76 -8.87
CA ARG A 132 3.65 8.25 -9.64
C ARG A 132 4.51 9.35 -10.24
N ALA A 133 3.89 10.37 -10.84
CA ALA A 133 4.62 11.49 -11.42
C ALA A 133 5.45 12.22 -10.36
N ARG A 134 4.87 12.46 -9.18
CA ARG A 134 5.57 13.14 -8.07
C ARG A 134 6.75 12.30 -7.54
N LEU A 135 6.55 11.00 -7.33
CA LEU A 135 7.63 10.11 -6.92
C LEU A 135 8.76 10.04 -7.94
N ALA A 136 8.42 9.92 -9.23
CA ALA A 136 9.42 9.90 -10.29
C ALA A 136 10.21 11.23 -10.38
N GLN A 137 9.53 12.36 -10.27
CA GLN A 137 10.17 13.68 -10.22
C GLN A 137 11.13 13.81 -9.03
N ALA A 138 10.68 13.43 -7.84
CA ALA A 138 11.49 13.47 -6.63
C ALA A 138 12.71 12.54 -6.74
N THR A 139 12.51 11.32 -7.23
CA THR A 139 13.61 10.37 -7.45
C THR A 139 14.66 10.91 -8.41
N LYS A 140 14.22 11.57 -9.52
CA LYS A 140 15.15 12.20 -10.46
C LYS A 140 15.95 13.36 -9.83
N ALA A 141 15.40 14.04 -8.85
CA ALA A 141 16.04 15.16 -8.13
C ALA A 141 16.89 14.70 -6.94
N SER A 142 16.87 13.42 -6.58
CA SER A 142 17.57 12.81 -5.46
C SER A 142 18.90 12.17 -5.86
N ASN A 143 19.65 11.62 -4.89
CA ASN A 143 20.85 10.82 -5.13
C ASN A 143 20.55 9.32 -5.40
N VAL A 144 19.30 8.94 -5.52
CA VAL A 144 18.90 7.56 -5.80
C VAL A 144 19.31 7.16 -7.22
N THR A 145 20.03 6.04 -7.34
CA THR A 145 20.32 5.45 -8.64
C THR A 145 19.12 4.62 -9.12
N LEU A 146 18.35 5.11 -10.09
CA LEU A 146 17.22 4.38 -10.68
C LEU A 146 17.62 3.73 -11.98
N GLN A 147 17.54 2.39 -12.06
CA GLN A 147 17.73 1.60 -13.26
C GLN A 147 16.40 0.98 -13.69
N SER A 148 15.71 1.65 -14.61
CA SER A 148 14.42 1.22 -15.16
C SER A 148 14.59 0.38 -16.42
N GLY A 149 13.64 -0.53 -16.68
CA GLY A 149 13.72 -1.49 -17.79
C GLY A 149 14.76 -2.59 -17.55
N GLN A 150 15.18 -2.79 -16.29
CA GLN A 150 16.23 -3.74 -15.92
C GLN A 150 15.69 -4.82 -15.00
N THR A 151 16.03 -6.07 -15.27
CA THR A 151 15.55 -7.22 -14.49
C THR A 151 16.67 -7.81 -13.65
N ILE A 152 16.40 -7.99 -12.35
CA ILE A 152 17.25 -8.80 -11.48
C ILE A 152 17.07 -10.26 -11.87
N ILE A 153 18.16 -10.91 -12.31
CA ILE A 153 18.15 -12.32 -12.74
C ILE A 153 18.60 -13.26 -11.60
N ASN A 154 19.43 -12.78 -10.68
CA ASN A 154 19.89 -13.57 -9.54
C ASN A 154 20.29 -12.68 -8.36
N GLN A 155 20.26 -13.25 -7.14
CA GLN A 155 20.79 -12.65 -5.92
C GLN A 155 21.60 -13.70 -5.16
N THR A 156 22.80 -13.32 -4.73
CA THR A 156 23.70 -14.16 -3.95
C THR A 156 23.98 -13.50 -2.59
N ILE A 157 23.69 -14.22 -1.53
CA ILE A 157 23.88 -13.73 -0.16
C ILE A 157 25.24 -14.14 0.34
N HIS A 158 26.02 -13.18 0.81
CA HIS A 158 27.31 -13.38 1.47
C HIS A 158 27.20 -13.01 2.95
N SER A 159 28.23 -13.30 3.74
CA SER A 159 28.23 -12.97 5.17
C SER A 159 28.17 -11.46 5.43
N THR A 160 28.80 -10.65 4.57
CA THR A 160 28.95 -9.20 4.72
C THR A 160 28.09 -8.36 3.77
N HIS A 161 27.64 -8.91 2.65
CA HIS A 161 26.91 -8.19 1.61
C HIS A 161 25.99 -9.11 0.80
N VAL A 162 25.18 -8.54 -0.05
CA VAL A 162 24.43 -9.23 -1.11
C VAL A 162 24.96 -8.79 -2.47
N THR A 163 25.12 -9.72 -3.40
CA THR A 163 25.41 -9.46 -4.81
C THR A 163 24.14 -9.67 -5.64
N VAL A 164 23.79 -8.69 -6.44
CA VAL A 164 22.62 -8.71 -7.33
C VAL A 164 23.10 -8.71 -8.79
N ALA A 165 22.73 -9.75 -9.53
CA ALA A 165 22.98 -9.86 -10.96
C ALA A 165 21.82 -9.25 -11.75
N ILE A 166 22.13 -8.32 -12.64
CA ILE A 166 21.18 -7.60 -13.50
C ILE A 166 21.42 -8.05 -14.93
N ASP A 167 20.34 -8.30 -15.66
CA ASP A 167 20.44 -8.76 -17.06
C ASP A 167 21.22 -7.78 -17.92
N GLY A 168 22.24 -8.27 -18.63
CA GLY A 168 23.11 -7.46 -19.50
C GLY A 168 24.04 -6.45 -18.82
N HIS A 169 24.11 -6.43 -17.47
CA HIS A 169 24.93 -5.50 -16.70
C HIS A 169 25.90 -6.19 -15.73
N ARG A 170 26.91 -5.45 -15.28
CA ARG A 170 27.77 -5.95 -14.19
C ARG A 170 26.95 -6.15 -12.93
N PRO A 171 27.22 -7.20 -12.15
CA PRO A 171 26.63 -7.35 -10.83
C PRO A 171 26.96 -6.16 -9.92
N ILE A 172 26.03 -5.80 -9.03
CA ILE A 172 26.19 -4.76 -8.04
C ILE A 172 26.05 -5.33 -6.63
N THR A 173 26.64 -4.67 -5.65
CA THR A 173 26.71 -5.13 -4.26
C THR A 173 26.09 -4.14 -3.29
N ALA A 174 25.45 -4.66 -2.22
CA ALA A 174 24.92 -3.83 -1.13
C ALA A 174 24.95 -4.56 0.21
N ALA A 175 24.76 -3.83 1.30
CA ALA A 175 24.61 -4.40 2.63
C ALA A 175 23.30 -5.17 2.77
N VAL A 176 22.23 -4.68 2.14
CA VAL A 176 20.88 -5.29 2.18
C VAL A 176 20.16 -5.14 0.83
N LEU A 177 19.39 -6.17 0.45
CA LEU A 177 18.46 -6.16 -0.67
C LEU A 177 17.04 -6.06 -0.13
N VAL A 178 16.25 -5.11 -0.67
CA VAL A 178 14.84 -4.97 -0.32
C VAL A 178 13.96 -5.37 -1.50
N GLY A 179 13.08 -6.36 -1.31
CA GLY A 179 12.06 -6.73 -2.27
C GLY A 179 10.84 -5.83 -2.16
N ALA A 180 10.61 -5.02 -3.19
CA ALA A 180 9.41 -4.19 -3.42
C ALA A 180 8.78 -4.55 -4.79
N ASP A 181 9.05 -5.76 -5.28
CA ASP A 181 8.77 -6.28 -6.62
C ASP A 181 7.36 -6.94 -6.73
N GLY A 182 6.46 -6.55 -5.83
CA GLY A 182 5.05 -6.83 -5.91
C GLY A 182 4.66 -8.24 -5.52
N ARG A 183 3.40 -8.58 -5.81
CA ARG A 183 2.72 -9.80 -5.35
C ARG A 183 3.43 -11.11 -5.74
N ASN A 184 4.09 -11.13 -6.88
CA ASN A 184 4.82 -12.29 -7.40
C ASN A 184 6.34 -12.16 -7.18
N SER A 185 6.75 -11.56 -6.07
CA SER A 185 8.14 -11.24 -5.73
C SER A 185 9.12 -12.37 -6.04
N ARG A 186 10.03 -12.11 -6.98
CA ARG A 186 11.16 -13.00 -7.27
C ARG A 186 12.19 -12.92 -6.16
N THR A 187 12.37 -11.73 -5.57
CA THR A 187 13.25 -11.50 -4.42
C THR A 187 12.87 -12.40 -3.24
N ALA A 188 11.57 -12.44 -2.89
CA ALA A 188 11.06 -13.31 -1.83
C ALA A 188 11.30 -14.79 -2.15
N LYS A 189 10.98 -15.22 -3.37
CA LYS A 189 11.15 -16.62 -3.82
C LYS A 189 12.61 -17.04 -3.77
N THR A 190 13.52 -16.23 -4.30
CA THR A 190 14.96 -16.54 -4.31
C THR A 190 15.57 -16.53 -2.91
N ALA A 191 15.05 -15.71 -2.00
CA ALA A 191 15.44 -15.69 -0.58
C ALA A 191 14.85 -16.87 0.23
N GLY A 192 14.09 -17.78 -0.39
CA GLY A 192 13.45 -18.89 0.30
C GLY A 192 12.31 -18.52 1.23
N LEU A 193 11.73 -17.30 1.06
CA LEU A 193 10.62 -16.82 1.86
C LEU A 193 9.31 -17.41 1.34
N THR A 194 8.74 -18.34 2.12
CA THR A 194 7.51 -19.03 1.78
C THR A 194 6.29 -18.15 2.02
N ARG A 195 5.27 -18.28 1.18
CA ARG A 195 4.00 -17.55 1.25
C ARG A 195 2.85 -18.52 1.51
N THR A 196 1.86 -18.05 2.28
CA THR A 196 0.55 -18.67 2.40
C THR A 196 -0.50 -17.71 1.88
N GLY A 197 -1.56 -18.27 1.31
CA GLY A 197 -2.65 -17.47 0.80
C GLY A 197 -3.72 -18.32 0.13
N TRP A 198 -4.79 -17.65 -0.24
CA TRP A 198 -5.91 -18.25 -0.98
C TRP A 198 -6.57 -17.23 -1.89
N ASN A 199 -7.26 -17.73 -2.90
CA ASN A 199 -8.14 -16.94 -3.74
C ASN A 199 -9.52 -16.85 -3.09
N TYR A 200 -10.14 -15.66 -3.10
CA TYR A 200 -11.49 -15.47 -2.60
C TYR A 200 -12.57 -15.87 -3.62
N ASN A 201 -12.19 -16.23 -4.85
CA ASN A 201 -13.08 -16.41 -5.99
C ASN A 201 -13.95 -15.17 -6.26
N GLN A 202 -13.42 -14.02 -5.94
CA GLN A 202 -13.99 -12.69 -6.15
C GLN A 202 -13.04 -11.86 -7.01
N CYS A 203 -13.60 -10.91 -7.76
CA CYS A 203 -12.86 -9.86 -8.44
C CYS A 203 -13.36 -8.49 -8.01
N SER A 204 -12.47 -7.53 -8.01
CA SER A 204 -12.79 -6.12 -7.89
C SER A 204 -12.89 -5.50 -9.27
N LEU A 205 -14.07 -4.93 -9.58
CA LEU A 205 -14.31 -4.05 -10.72
C LEU A 205 -13.94 -2.63 -10.27
N VAL A 206 -12.97 -2.03 -10.93
CA VAL A 206 -12.46 -0.71 -10.58
C VAL A 206 -12.63 0.24 -11.75
N CYS A 207 -13.24 1.39 -11.50
CA CYS A 207 -13.36 2.48 -12.47
C CYS A 207 -13.49 3.81 -11.73
N ALA A 208 -13.57 4.90 -12.47
CA ALA A 208 -14.05 6.18 -11.96
C ALA A 208 -15.30 6.61 -12.73
N ILE A 209 -16.13 7.37 -12.05
CA ILE A 209 -17.31 8.01 -12.62
C ILE A 209 -17.26 9.53 -12.44
N SER A 210 -17.78 10.27 -13.39
CA SER A 210 -18.19 11.67 -13.23
C SER A 210 -19.66 11.70 -12.85
N HIS A 211 -20.05 12.68 -12.05
CA HIS A 211 -21.43 12.79 -11.56
C HIS A 211 -21.92 14.24 -11.45
N GLU A 212 -23.24 14.42 -11.46
CA GLU A 212 -23.89 15.71 -11.51
C GLU A 212 -23.78 16.47 -10.19
N LYS A 213 -24.13 15.82 -9.07
CA LYS A 213 -24.20 16.41 -7.74
C LYS A 213 -22.88 16.25 -6.98
N PRO A 214 -22.48 17.19 -6.11
CA PRO A 214 -21.25 17.10 -5.36
C PRO A 214 -21.28 15.95 -4.34
N HIS A 215 -20.15 15.26 -4.17
CA HIS A 215 -19.96 14.18 -3.18
C HIS A 215 -19.65 14.69 -1.76
N HIS A 216 -19.37 15.97 -1.59
CA HIS A 216 -19.08 16.60 -0.29
C HIS A 216 -17.93 15.95 0.52
N GLY A 217 -16.97 15.31 -0.13
CA GLY A 217 -15.87 14.60 0.54
C GLY A 217 -16.31 13.33 1.28
N ILE A 218 -17.49 12.77 0.97
CA ILE A 218 -18.04 11.58 1.63
C ILE A 218 -17.61 10.33 0.89
N ALA A 219 -16.94 9.43 1.60
CA ALA A 219 -16.66 8.07 1.14
C ALA A 219 -17.78 7.12 1.59
N HIS A 220 -18.35 6.35 0.66
CA HIS A 220 -19.37 5.36 0.96
C HIS A 220 -18.81 3.95 0.84
N GLN A 221 -19.15 3.09 1.80
CA GLN A 221 -18.83 1.67 1.80
C GLN A 221 -20.10 0.88 2.03
N TYR A 222 -20.58 0.23 0.99
CA TYR A 222 -21.73 -0.67 1.06
C TYR A 222 -21.24 -2.11 1.13
N PHE A 223 -21.71 -2.86 2.14
CA PHE A 223 -21.48 -4.29 2.21
C PHE A 223 -22.65 -5.02 1.56
N MET A 224 -22.35 -5.67 0.45
CA MET A 224 -23.30 -6.44 -0.33
C MET A 224 -22.98 -7.93 -0.24
N GLN A 225 -23.91 -8.79 -0.62
CA GLN A 225 -23.77 -10.25 -0.58
C GLN A 225 -22.54 -10.79 -1.30
N SER A 226 -22.24 -10.24 -2.49
CA SER A 226 -21.10 -10.66 -3.31
C SER A 226 -19.77 -10.06 -2.86
N GLY A 227 -19.80 -9.04 -1.99
CA GLY A 227 -18.67 -8.30 -1.49
C GLY A 227 -18.92 -6.79 -1.42
N PRO A 228 -17.97 -6.00 -0.94
CA PRO A 228 -18.16 -4.58 -0.75
C PRO A 228 -18.18 -3.78 -2.07
N LEU A 229 -18.96 -2.70 -2.07
CA LEU A 229 -18.89 -1.60 -3.04
C LEU A 229 -18.43 -0.34 -2.31
N ALA A 230 -17.30 0.23 -2.73
CA ALA A 230 -16.82 1.53 -2.26
C ALA A 230 -17.04 2.60 -3.34
N ILE A 231 -17.48 3.79 -2.90
CA ILE A 231 -17.62 5.00 -3.71
C ILE A 231 -16.78 6.06 -3.02
N LEU A 232 -15.67 6.44 -3.63
CA LEU A 232 -14.62 7.21 -3.01
C LEU A 232 -14.49 8.57 -3.69
N PRO A 233 -14.54 9.71 -2.95
CA PRO A 233 -14.55 11.03 -3.54
C PRO A 233 -13.25 11.33 -4.29
N LEU A 234 -13.34 11.86 -5.49
CA LEU A 234 -12.21 12.35 -6.29
C LEU A 234 -12.45 13.82 -6.65
N THR A 235 -11.41 14.54 -6.99
CA THR A 235 -11.51 15.93 -7.43
C THR A 235 -12.49 16.09 -8.61
N GLN A 236 -13.11 17.28 -8.76
CA GLN A 236 -13.96 17.66 -9.92
C GLN A 236 -15.26 16.84 -10.07
N ASN A 237 -16.02 16.63 -9.01
CA ASN A 237 -17.26 15.83 -9.06
C ASN A 237 -17.05 14.47 -9.72
N ARG A 238 -15.99 13.79 -9.35
CA ARG A 238 -15.72 12.40 -9.73
C ARG A 238 -15.67 11.51 -8.50
N SER A 239 -15.94 10.24 -8.69
CA SER A 239 -15.78 9.23 -7.65
C SER A 239 -15.10 7.98 -8.19
N GLY A 240 -14.17 7.44 -7.42
CA GLY A 240 -13.60 6.12 -7.67
C GLY A 240 -14.56 5.04 -7.20
N ILE A 241 -14.76 4.03 -8.02
CA ILE A 241 -15.60 2.87 -7.74
C ILE A 241 -14.71 1.66 -7.54
N VAL A 242 -14.88 0.97 -6.41
CA VAL A 242 -14.26 -0.32 -6.13
C VAL A 242 -15.38 -1.30 -5.78
N TRP A 243 -15.78 -2.09 -6.74
CA TRP A 243 -16.94 -2.97 -6.64
C TRP A 243 -16.53 -4.44 -6.68
N THR A 244 -16.79 -5.16 -5.60
CA THR A 244 -16.44 -6.57 -5.48
C THR A 244 -17.62 -7.46 -5.88
N GLU A 245 -17.33 -8.41 -6.78
CA GLU A 245 -18.29 -9.42 -7.23
C GLU A 245 -17.64 -10.82 -7.28
N GLN A 246 -18.47 -11.87 -7.34
CA GLN A 246 -17.98 -13.21 -7.64
C GLN A 246 -17.26 -13.21 -8.99
N GLN A 247 -16.18 -13.97 -9.11
CA GLN A 247 -15.25 -13.90 -10.25
C GLN A 247 -15.97 -14.04 -11.61
N HIS A 248 -16.86 -15.02 -11.76
CA HIS A 248 -17.57 -15.22 -13.02
C HIS A 248 -18.57 -14.08 -13.33
N VAL A 249 -19.23 -13.50 -12.31
CA VAL A 249 -20.13 -12.36 -12.45
C VAL A 249 -19.35 -11.11 -12.83
N ALA A 250 -18.24 -10.86 -12.15
CA ALA A 250 -17.37 -9.72 -12.44
C ALA A 250 -16.81 -9.76 -13.87
N GLN A 251 -16.40 -10.93 -14.36
CA GLN A 251 -15.94 -11.10 -15.74
C GLN A 251 -17.04 -10.77 -16.76
N ASN A 252 -18.26 -11.25 -16.52
CA ASN A 252 -19.40 -10.94 -17.37
C ASN A 252 -19.70 -9.43 -17.37
N ILE A 253 -19.77 -8.80 -16.20
CA ILE A 253 -19.99 -7.34 -16.08
C ILE A 253 -18.89 -6.55 -16.76
N HIS A 254 -17.64 -6.96 -16.61
CA HIS A 254 -16.49 -6.27 -17.23
C HIS A 254 -16.53 -6.30 -18.76
N SER A 255 -17.09 -7.36 -19.35
CA SER A 255 -17.23 -7.52 -20.81
C SER A 255 -18.38 -6.72 -21.44
N LEU A 256 -19.27 -6.13 -20.64
CA LEU A 256 -20.39 -5.32 -21.14
C LEU A 256 -19.93 -4.03 -21.80
N SER A 257 -20.80 -3.41 -22.59
CA SER A 257 -20.61 -2.03 -23.04
C SER A 257 -20.57 -1.07 -21.84
N ASP A 258 -20.05 0.14 -22.05
CA ASP A 258 -20.03 1.16 -20.99
C ASP A 258 -21.43 1.56 -20.53
N ALA A 259 -22.39 1.60 -21.43
CA ALA A 259 -23.79 1.90 -21.12
C ALA A 259 -24.41 0.79 -20.24
N ASP A 260 -24.30 -0.47 -20.67
CA ASP A 260 -24.85 -1.61 -19.93
C ASP A 260 -24.17 -1.77 -18.56
N TYR A 261 -22.87 -1.48 -18.48
CA TYR A 261 -22.12 -1.48 -17.20
C TYR A 261 -22.71 -0.45 -16.23
N LEU A 262 -22.96 0.77 -16.69
CA LEU A 262 -23.56 1.83 -15.87
C LEU A 262 -25.00 1.49 -15.46
N ASP A 263 -25.78 0.86 -16.34
CA ASP A 263 -27.15 0.45 -16.02
C ASP A 263 -27.21 -0.62 -14.92
N ILE A 264 -26.19 -1.49 -14.84
CA ILE A 264 -26.06 -2.44 -13.73
C ILE A 264 -25.51 -1.75 -12.47
N LEU A 265 -24.64 -0.77 -12.61
CA LEU A 265 -24.03 -0.06 -11.47
C LEU A 265 -25.05 0.89 -10.78
N ARG A 266 -25.88 1.62 -11.54
CA ARG A 266 -26.83 2.63 -11.02
C ARG A 266 -27.71 2.11 -9.88
N PRO A 267 -28.40 0.96 -9.97
CA PRO A 267 -29.23 0.47 -8.87
C PRO A 267 -28.45 0.19 -7.57
N ARG A 268 -27.14 -0.11 -7.69
CA ARG A 268 -26.23 -0.32 -6.54
C ARG A 268 -25.71 0.98 -5.98
N PHE A 269 -25.65 2.00 -6.80
CA PHE A 269 -25.11 3.30 -6.49
C PHE A 269 -26.18 4.21 -5.84
N GLY A 270 -27.43 4.14 -6.31
CA GLY A 270 -28.51 5.04 -5.93
C GLY A 270 -28.41 6.41 -6.62
N ASP A 271 -29.33 7.33 -6.28
CA ASP A 271 -29.54 8.60 -7.01
C ASP A 271 -28.86 9.81 -6.32
N PHE A 272 -28.10 9.61 -5.26
CA PHE A 272 -27.57 10.71 -4.44
C PHE A 272 -26.55 11.60 -5.17
N LEU A 273 -25.87 11.06 -6.19
CA LEU A 273 -24.94 11.82 -7.05
C LEU A 273 -25.56 12.27 -8.38
N GLY A 274 -26.85 11.99 -8.62
CA GLY A 274 -27.53 12.33 -9.88
C GLY A 274 -27.05 11.48 -11.05
N GLU A 275 -27.05 12.06 -12.26
CA GLU A 275 -26.57 11.36 -13.46
C GLU A 275 -25.06 11.03 -13.37
N ILE A 276 -24.71 9.84 -13.83
CA ILE A 276 -23.33 9.35 -13.80
C ILE A 276 -22.83 8.94 -15.19
N SER A 277 -21.55 9.12 -15.43
CA SER A 277 -20.84 8.68 -16.64
C SER A 277 -19.46 8.14 -16.28
N LEU A 278 -18.86 7.28 -17.11
CA LEU A 278 -17.51 6.80 -16.87
C LEU A 278 -16.47 7.91 -17.08
N ALA A 279 -15.49 7.97 -16.18
CA ALA A 279 -14.39 8.92 -16.20
C ALA A 279 -13.04 8.18 -16.24
N GLY A 280 -12.78 7.41 -17.28
CA GLY A 280 -11.58 6.62 -17.46
C GLY A 280 -11.87 5.18 -17.87
N SER A 281 -10.85 4.34 -17.78
CA SER A 281 -10.96 2.92 -18.13
C SER A 281 -11.55 2.09 -16.99
N ARG A 282 -12.10 0.93 -17.34
CA ARG A 282 -12.56 -0.08 -16.40
C ARG A 282 -11.49 -1.15 -16.22
N TYR A 283 -11.29 -1.60 -14.99
CA TYR A 283 -10.32 -2.65 -14.64
C TYR A 283 -11.00 -3.77 -13.88
N ILE A 284 -10.42 -4.95 -13.95
CA ILE A 284 -10.81 -6.11 -13.16
C ILE A 284 -9.58 -6.73 -12.49
N TYR A 285 -9.64 -6.89 -11.17
CA TYR A 285 -8.56 -7.44 -10.37
C TYR A 285 -9.02 -8.67 -9.57
N PRO A 286 -8.40 -9.85 -9.77
CA PRO A 286 -8.66 -11.00 -8.90
C PRO A 286 -8.29 -10.70 -7.46
N LEU A 287 -9.14 -11.09 -6.52
CA LEU A 287 -8.94 -10.87 -5.10
C LEU A 287 -8.37 -12.12 -4.43
N SER A 288 -7.24 -11.94 -3.77
CA SER A 288 -6.57 -12.99 -3.02
C SER A 288 -5.91 -12.42 -1.77
N LEU A 289 -5.80 -13.22 -0.74
CA LEU A 289 -4.88 -12.98 0.36
C LEU A 289 -3.58 -13.71 0.04
N SER A 290 -2.45 -13.08 0.27
CA SER A 290 -1.14 -13.73 0.21
C SER A 290 -0.19 -13.04 1.16
N THR A 291 0.38 -13.76 2.10
CA THR A 291 1.34 -13.22 3.08
C THR A 291 2.54 -14.14 3.20
N THR A 292 3.71 -13.55 3.41
CA THR A 292 4.92 -14.31 3.72
C THR A 292 4.95 -14.68 5.20
N HIS A 293 5.46 -15.86 5.53
CA HIS A 293 5.64 -16.28 6.92
C HIS A 293 6.66 -15.40 7.67
N ARG A 294 7.63 -14.88 6.93
CA ARG A 294 8.64 -13.94 7.39
C ARG A 294 8.84 -12.85 6.35
N MET A 295 9.03 -11.63 6.79
CA MET A 295 9.34 -10.50 5.91
C MET A 295 10.84 -10.31 5.70
N ILE A 296 11.67 -11.13 6.34
CA ILE A 296 13.14 -11.06 6.29
C ILE A 296 13.79 -12.42 6.04
N ALA A 297 14.92 -12.38 5.39
CA ALA A 297 15.92 -13.45 5.29
C ALA A 297 17.32 -12.83 5.52
N PRO A 298 18.42 -13.61 5.58
CA PRO A 298 19.75 -13.02 5.67
C PRO A 298 19.97 -11.96 4.60
N ARG A 299 20.25 -10.71 5.01
CA ARG A 299 20.46 -9.54 4.13
C ARG A 299 19.33 -9.21 3.16
N VAL A 300 18.14 -9.73 3.40
CA VAL A 300 16.94 -9.48 2.57
C VAL A 300 15.78 -9.03 3.47
N ALA A 301 15.08 -7.96 3.05
CA ALA A 301 13.81 -7.54 3.63
C ALA A 301 12.76 -7.39 2.52
N LEU A 302 11.48 -7.53 2.86
CA LEU A 302 10.35 -7.34 1.94
C LEU A 302 9.45 -6.22 2.43
N VAL A 303 8.89 -5.43 1.50
CA VAL A 303 7.91 -4.37 1.79
C VAL A 303 6.72 -4.46 0.85
N GLY A 304 5.55 -4.02 1.32
CA GLY A 304 4.32 -3.98 0.54
C GLY A 304 3.87 -5.35 0.02
N ASP A 305 3.36 -5.39 -1.21
CA ASP A 305 2.81 -6.61 -1.81
C ASP A 305 3.83 -7.76 -1.93
N ALA A 306 5.13 -7.46 -1.91
CA ALA A 306 6.17 -8.48 -1.85
C ALA A 306 6.14 -9.25 -0.53
N ALA A 307 5.76 -8.61 0.58
CA ALA A 307 5.57 -9.23 1.87
C ALA A 307 4.14 -9.74 2.08
N HIS A 308 3.13 -8.93 1.76
CA HIS A 308 1.72 -9.22 2.00
C HIS A 308 0.83 -8.53 0.98
N ALA A 309 -0.06 -9.28 0.36
CA ALA A 309 -1.12 -8.77 -0.49
C ALA A 309 -2.46 -9.08 0.19
N VAL A 310 -3.19 -8.05 0.58
CA VAL A 310 -4.45 -8.17 1.32
C VAL A 310 -5.65 -7.81 0.43
N HIS A 311 -6.84 -8.22 0.86
CA HIS A 311 -8.08 -7.80 0.21
C HIS A 311 -8.20 -6.25 0.28
N PRO A 312 -8.61 -5.57 -0.81
CA PRO A 312 -8.62 -4.10 -0.90
C PRO A 312 -9.72 -3.41 -0.07
N ILE A 313 -10.27 -4.07 0.94
CA ILE A 313 -11.23 -3.47 1.86
C ILE A 313 -10.60 -2.22 2.50
N ALA A 314 -11.31 -1.09 2.38
CA ALA A 314 -10.91 0.21 2.92
C ALA A 314 -9.55 0.76 2.38
N GLY A 315 -9.10 0.34 1.20
CA GLY A 315 -7.90 0.90 0.55
C GLY A 315 -6.59 0.66 1.31
N GLN A 316 -6.49 -0.42 2.12
CA GLN A 316 -5.36 -0.64 3.04
C GLN A 316 -4.07 -1.13 2.39
N GLY A 317 -4.08 -1.61 1.13
CA GLY A 317 -2.90 -2.21 0.50
C GLY A 317 -1.69 -1.26 0.47
N LEU A 318 -1.83 -0.07 -0.12
CA LEU A 318 -0.75 0.91 -0.20
C LEU A 318 -0.37 1.46 1.18
N ASN A 319 -1.35 1.76 2.04
CA ASN A 319 -1.11 2.26 3.38
C ASN A 319 -0.31 1.27 4.24
N SER A 320 -0.59 -0.03 4.12
CA SER A 320 0.21 -1.07 4.79
C SER A 320 1.64 -1.14 4.25
N GLY A 321 1.81 -0.99 2.93
CA GLY A 321 3.13 -0.89 2.31
C GLY A 321 3.91 0.33 2.78
N PHE A 322 3.27 1.49 2.94
CA PHE A 322 3.89 2.69 3.48
C PHE A 322 4.30 2.53 4.96
N LYS A 323 3.52 1.78 5.75
CA LYS A 323 3.92 1.41 7.11
C LYS A 323 5.19 0.53 7.11
N ASP A 324 5.30 -0.41 6.17
CA ASP A 324 6.52 -1.22 6.02
C ASP A 324 7.72 -0.34 5.64
N VAL A 325 7.53 0.55 4.67
CA VAL A 325 8.55 1.50 4.20
C VAL A 325 9.04 2.38 5.35
N ALA A 326 8.14 2.98 6.10
CA ALA A 326 8.48 3.84 7.23
C ALA A 326 9.25 3.10 8.33
N ALA A 327 8.79 1.90 8.71
CA ALA A 327 9.44 1.09 9.74
C ALA A 327 10.83 0.60 9.29
N LEU A 328 10.96 0.10 8.05
CA LEU A 328 12.25 -0.36 7.54
C LEU A 328 13.23 0.80 7.39
N ALA A 329 12.79 1.93 6.86
CA ALA A 329 13.65 3.12 6.73
C ALA A 329 14.16 3.59 8.09
N GLU A 330 13.31 3.68 9.11
CA GLU A 330 13.68 4.07 10.46
C GLU A 330 14.72 3.11 11.08
N VAL A 331 14.47 1.81 11.00
CA VAL A 331 15.40 0.78 11.50
C VAL A 331 16.77 0.87 10.82
N LEU A 332 16.79 1.02 9.48
CA LEU A 332 18.06 1.14 8.74
C LEU A 332 18.80 2.45 9.06
N CYS A 333 18.08 3.58 9.19
CA CYS A 333 18.68 4.86 9.57
C CYS A 333 19.31 4.83 10.96
N ASP A 334 18.59 4.28 11.94
CA ASP A 334 19.11 4.18 13.31
C ASP A 334 20.28 3.20 13.41
N THR A 335 20.25 2.12 12.64
CA THR A 335 21.40 1.19 12.53
C THR A 335 22.61 1.88 11.94
N ARG A 336 22.43 2.69 10.86
CA ARG A 336 23.52 3.47 10.27
C ARG A 336 24.11 4.48 11.25
N ARG A 337 23.28 5.21 12.00
CA ARG A 337 23.72 6.16 13.01
C ARG A 337 24.55 5.52 14.12
N ARG A 338 24.27 4.26 14.45
CA ARG A 338 25.04 3.45 15.39
C ARG A 338 26.34 2.88 14.78
N GLY A 339 26.61 3.12 13.48
CA GLY A 339 27.76 2.57 12.77
C GLY A 339 27.72 1.05 12.58
N GLN A 340 26.53 0.46 12.60
CA GLN A 340 26.32 -0.98 12.49
C GLN A 340 26.03 -1.41 11.04
N ASP A 341 26.22 -2.69 10.74
CA ASP A 341 25.90 -3.29 9.43
C ASP A 341 24.38 -3.33 9.22
N LEU A 342 23.90 -2.68 8.14
CA LEU A 342 22.46 -2.58 7.80
C LEU A 342 21.82 -3.94 7.52
N GLY A 343 22.57 -4.89 6.99
CA GLY A 343 22.06 -6.22 6.61
C GLY A 343 22.20 -7.28 7.69
N ILE A 344 22.69 -6.94 8.90
CA ILE A 344 22.84 -7.90 9.98
C ILE A 344 21.45 -8.38 10.46
N HIS A 345 21.39 -9.64 10.85
CA HIS A 345 20.14 -10.30 11.24
C HIS A 345 19.38 -9.56 12.35
N THR A 346 20.08 -9.04 13.36
CA THR A 346 19.47 -8.30 14.48
C THR A 346 18.75 -7.05 14.01
N THR A 347 19.32 -6.28 13.08
CA THR A 347 18.69 -5.11 12.46
C THR A 347 17.37 -5.50 11.75
N LEU A 348 17.42 -6.53 10.90
CA LEU A 348 16.24 -6.94 10.15
C LEU A 348 15.16 -7.55 11.06
N VAL A 349 15.55 -8.20 12.18
CA VAL A 349 14.62 -8.71 13.19
C VAL A 349 13.84 -7.58 13.88
N GLU A 350 14.46 -6.41 14.11
CA GLU A 350 13.75 -5.24 14.66
C GLU A 350 12.59 -4.85 13.72
N TYR A 351 12.85 -4.73 12.43
CA TYR A 351 11.81 -4.51 11.41
C TYR A 351 10.73 -5.60 11.42
N GLN A 352 11.13 -6.87 11.40
CA GLN A 352 10.21 -8.01 11.43
C GLN A 352 9.30 -8.00 12.67
N LYS A 353 9.82 -7.68 13.84
CA LYS A 353 9.03 -7.60 15.08
C LYS A 353 8.04 -6.45 15.02
N TRP A 354 8.47 -5.30 14.55
CA TRP A 354 7.61 -4.11 14.47
C TRP A 354 6.41 -4.31 13.56
N ARG A 355 6.67 -4.88 12.35
CA ARG A 355 5.61 -5.04 11.34
C ARG A 355 4.84 -6.36 11.40
N GLY A 356 5.45 -7.40 11.95
CA GLY A 356 4.89 -8.74 11.92
C GLY A 356 3.54 -8.84 12.62
N PHE A 357 3.40 -8.23 13.80
CA PHE A 357 2.13 -8.22 14.55
C PHE A 357 1.05 -7.43 13.81
N ASP A 358 1.34 -6.22 13.36
CA ASP A 358 0.39 -5.37 12.63
C ASP A 358 -0.13 -6.05 11.36
N ASN A 359 0.77 -6.68 10.61
CA ASN A 359 0.41 -7.38 9.38
C ASN A 359 -0.46 -8.62 9.66
N ALA A 360 -0.16 -9.38 10.72
CA ALA A 360 -1.00 -10.51 11.14
C ALA A 360 -2.40 -10.06 11.55
N VAL A 361 -2.51 -8.96 12.30
CA VAL A 361 -3.78 -8.35 12.69
C VAL A 361 -4.55 -7.87 11.47
N LEU A 362 -3.90 -7.15 10.54
CA LEU A 362 -4.52 -6.66 9.31
C LEU A 362 -5.05 -7.82 8.44
N CYS A 363 -4.23 -8.85 8.20
CA CYS A 363 -4.63 -10.02 7.43
C CYS A 363 -5.82 -10.75 8.06
N THR A 364 -5.81 -10.92 9.39
CA THR A 364 -6.90 -11.56 10.12
C THR A 364 -8.17 -10.72 10.08
N ALA A 365 -8.05 -9.42 10.32
CA ALA A 365 -9.17 -8.49 10.30
C ALA A 365 -9.83 -8.45 8.91
N THR A 366 -9.06 -8.20 7.84
CA THR A 366 -9.60 -8.12 6.47
C THR A 366 -10.25 -9.43 6.03
N ASN A 367 -9.66 -10.58 6.38
CA ASN A 367 -10.24 -11.88 6.09
C ASN A 367 -11.54 -12.13 6.89
N SER A 368 -11.56 -11.78 8.18
CA SER A 368 -12.75 -11.93 9.02
C SER A 368 -13.87 -11.00 8.57
N PHE A 369 -13.55 -9.76 8.22
CA PHE A 369 -14.51 -8.83 7.66
C PHE A 369 -15.08 -9.35 6.34
N ASN A 370 -14.23 -9.77 5.40
CA ASN A 370 -14.72 -10.32 4.13
C ASN A 370 -15.67 -11.51 4.37
N LYS A 371 -15.30 -12.48 5.21
CA LYS A 371 -16.16 -13.64 5.54
C LYS A 371 -17.45 -13.24 6.24
N LEU A 372 -17.41 -12.26 7.15
CA LEU A 372 -18.59 -11.80 7.89
C LEU A 372 -19.59 -11.08 7.00
N PHE A 373 -19.10 -10.26 6.04
CA PHE A 373 -19.95 -9.41 5.23
C PHE A 373 -20.30 -10.00 3.85
N SER A 374 -19.58 -11.02 3.36
CA SER A 374 -19.85 -11.69 2.09
C SER A 374 -20.66 -12.98 2.28
N ASN A 375 -21.76 -12.94 3.05
CA ASN A 375 -22.67 -14.08 3.20
C ASN A 375 -24.11 -13.63 3.49
N ASN A 376 -25.07 -14.52 3.19
CA ASN A 376 -26.51 -14.27 3.32
C ASN A 376 -27.14 -14.88 4.58
N ASN A 377 -26.38 -15.31 5.56
CA ASN A 377 -26.97 -15.88 6.75
C ASN A 377 -27.74 -14.80 7.55
N PRO A 378 -29.10 -14.92 7.70
CA PRO A 378 -29.91 -13.91 8.37
C PRO A 378 -29.47 -13.64 9.82
N LEU A 379 -28.95 -14.67 10.51
CA LEU A 379 -28.47 -14.54 11.88
C LEU A 379 -27.19 -13.69 11.93
N LEU A 380 -26.26 -13.88 10.98
CA LEU A 380 -25.04 -13.08 10.88
C LEU A 380 -25.36 -11.65 10.46
N ARG A 381 -26.38 -11.43 9.60
CA ARG A 381 -26.85 -10.08 9.25
C ARG A 381 -27.36 -9.33 10.48
N GLY A 382 -28.19 -9.97 11.32
CA GLY A 382 -28.66 -9.36 12.56
C GLY A 382 -27.52 -9.05 13.56
N ILE A 383 -26.51 -9.92 13.66
CA ILE A 383 -25.31 -9.67 14.48
C ILE A 383 -24.48 -8.51 13.93
N ARG A 384 -24.33 -8.38 12.60
CA ARG A 384 -23.64 -7.24 11.95
C ARG A 384 -24.35 -5.93 12.26
N ASP A 385 -25.68 -5.87 12.03
CA ASP A 385 -26.49 -4.67 12.27
C ASP A 385 -26.42 -4.23 13.73
N LEU A 386 -26.52 -5.19 14.67
CA LEU A 386 -26.38 -4.91 16.11
C LEU A 386 -24.95 -4.45 16.42
N GLY A 387 -23.92 -5.09 15.86
CA GLY A 387 -22.51 -4.72 16.05
C GLY A 387 -22.21 -3.31 15.51
N MET A 388 -22.72 -2.97 14.33
CA MET A 388 -22.60 -1.62 13.76
C MET A 388 -23.31 -0.58 14.65
N GLY A 389 -24.51 -0.88 15.14
CA GLY A 389 -25.24 -0.01 16.07
C GLY A 389 -24.49 0.22 17.38
N LEU A 390 -23.88 -0.83 17.96
CA LEU A 390 -23.10 -0.73 19.21
C LEU A 390 -21.81 0.11 19.00
N ILE A 391 -21.09 -0.06 17.89
CA ILE A 391 -19.91 0.74 17.59
C ILE A 391 -20.33 2.21 17.43
N ASN A 392 -21.42 2.47 16.73
CA ASN A 392 -21.94 3.83 16.52
C ASN A 392 -22.34 4.50 17.83
N ALA A 393 -22.89 3.75 18.77
CA ALA A 393 -23.33 4.23 20.09
C ALA A 393 -22.19 4.40 21.12
N ALA A 394 -20.97 3.88 20.84
CA ALA A 394 -19.85 3.89 21.77
C ALA A 394 -18.70 4.80 21.31
N PRO A 395 -18.61 6.08 21.70
CA PRO A 395 -17.63 7.04 21.20
C PRO A 395 -16.17 6.61 21.32
N LYS A 396 -15.81 5.87 22.37
CA LYS A 396 -14.44 5.35 22.57
C LYS A 396 -14.09 4.28 21.54
N LEU A 397 -15.03 3.38 21.21
CA LEU A 397 -14.81 2.35 20.18
C LEU A 397 -14.72 3.00 18.79
N ARG A 398 -15.58 3.96 18.48
CA ARG A 398 -15.52 4.75 17.23
C ARG A 398 -14.16 5.39 17.07
N LYS A 399 -13.67 6.16 18.05
CA LYS A 399 -12.35 6.82 17.99
C LYS A 399 -11.22 5.83 17.82
N SER A 400 -11.23 4.68 18.49
CA SER A 400 -10.22 3.64 18.33
C SER A 400 -10.25 3.04 16.92
N PHE A 401 -11.43 2.81 16.36
CA PHE A 401 -11.59 2.29 15.00
C PHE A 401 -11.08 3.30 13.96
N VAL A 402 -11.47 4.57 14.09
CA VAL A 402 -11.01 5.65 13.22
C VAL A 402 -9.49 5.84 13.31
N ALA A 403 -8.90 5.85 14.50
CA ALA A 403 -7.46 5.96 14.69
C ALA A 403 -6.70 4.80 14.00
N THR A 404 -7.25 3.58 14.07
CA THR A 404 -6.69 2.41 13.40
C THR A 404 -6.77 2.56 11.87
N ALA A 405 -7.91 2.97 11.33
CA ALA A 405 -8.12 3.19 9.90
C ALA A 405 -7.26 4.34 9.35
N ALA A 406 -7.09 5.42 10.13
CA ALA A 406 -6.22 6.54 9.80
C ALA A 406 -4.71 6.22 9.93
N GLY A 407 -4.36 5.02 10.42
CA GLY A 407 -2.99 4.59 10.60
C GLY A 407 -2.27 5.19 11.81
N ALA A 408 -3.01 5.82 12.72
CA ALA A 408 -2.49 6.53 13.90
C ALA A 408 -2.50 5.69 15.20
N ALA A 409 -2.96 4.43 15.14
CA ALA A 409 -3.01 3.55 16.31
C ALA A 409 -1.66 2.85 16.55
N GLY A 410 -1.34 2.56 17.83
CA GLY A 410 -0.13 1.87 18.24
C GLY A 410 1.08 2.79 18.34
N ASP A 411 2.25 2.26 17.99
CA ASP A 411 3.53 3.00 17.94
C ASP A 411 3.96 3.17 16.46
N PRO A 412 3.46 4.19 15.76
CA PRO A 412 3.79 4.40 14.36
C PRO A 412 5.23 4.93 14.21
N PRO A 413 5.95 4.50 13.14
CA PRO A 413 7.26 5.05 12.79
C PRO A 413 7.25 6.58 12.62
N ARG A 414 8.42 7.21 12.79
CA ARG A 414 8.62 8.68 12.71
C ARG A 414 7.96 9.29 11.48
N LEU A 415 8.23 8.77 10.31
CA LEU A 415 7.66 9.29 9.06
C LEU A 415 6.12 9.31 9.08
N LEU A 416 5.47 8.31 9.67
CA LEU A 416 4.00 8.25 9.78
C LEU A 416 3.44 9.21 10.84
N ARG A 417 4.29 9.75 11.71
CA ARG A 417 3.96 10.85 12.62
C ARG A 417 4.18 12.23 11.98
N GLY A 418 4.81 12.28 10.80
CA GLY A 418 5.23 13.52 10.13
C GLY A 418 6.61 14.01 10.59
N GLU A 419 7.40 13.15 11.22
CA GLU A 419 8.74 13.45 11.72
C GLU A 419 9.78 12.92 10.72
N PRO A 420 10.88 13.65 10.46
CA PRO A 420 11.97 13.20 9.60
C PRO A 420 12.73 12.01 10.22
N LEU A 421 13.46 11.28 9.37
CA LEU A 421 14.32 10.18 9.79
C LEU A 421 15.59 10.66 10.46
#